data_d2a83fc3ccaec989bfbdb5ac10050eb1
#
_entry.id   d2a83fc3ccaec989bfbdb5ac10050eb1
#
_cell.length_a   1.000
_cell.length_b   1.000
_cell.length_c   1.000
_cell.angle_alpha   90.00
_cell.angle_beta   90.00
_cell.angle_gamma   90.00
#
_symmetry.space_group_name_H-M   'P 1'
#
loop_
_entity.id
_entity.type
_entity.pdbx_description
1 polymer ?
#
loop_
_entity_poly.entity_id
_entity_poly.type
_entity_poly.pdbx_seq_one_letter_code
_entity_poly.pdbx_strand_id
1 'polypeptide(L)'
;YEGDIVRQTGRLLENIGALLKDGDATMNDIRYFIIYLRDITDYHTVEILMNQFYPQIPHIIVEAKVCRPGWLIEMECIAEKQ
;
A
#
# COMPACT_ATOMS: atom_id res chain seq x y z
N TYR A 1 11.25 -10.25 3.30
CA TYR A 1 11.96 -9.27 2.45
C TYR A 1 12.33 -8.02 3.24
N GLU A 2 13.01 -8.26 4.35
CA GLU A 2 13.49 -7.17 5.18
C GLU A 2 14.47 -6.30 4.38
N GLY A 3 14.27 -4.98 4.42
CA GLY A 3 15.12 -4.04 3.72
C GLY A 3 14.80 -3.78 2.25
N ASP A 4 13.77 -4.43 1.70
CA ASP A 4 13.40 -4.29 0.29
C ASP A 4 12.02 -3.64 0.17
N ILE A 5 12.01 -2.33 -0.04
CA ILE A 5 10.76 -1.56 -0.11
C ILE A 5 9.90 -1.96 -1.31
N VAL A 6 10.51 -2.30 -2.44
CA VAL A 6 9.77 -2.67 -3.65
C VAL A 6 9.00 -3.97 -3.42
N ARG A 7 9.67 -4.98 -2.87
CA ARG A 7 9.04 -6.26 -2.60
C ARG A 7 7.98 -6.16 -1.51
N GLN A 8 8.24 -5.41 -0.47
CA GLN A 8 7.27 -5.22 0.62
C GLN A 8 6.02 -4.51 0.11
N THR A 9 6.17 -3.50 -0.72
CA THR A 9 5.05 -2.79 -1.33
C THR A 9 4.22 -3.74 -2.20
N GLY A 10 4.88 -4.51 -3.06
CA GLY A 10 4.19 -5.48 -3.91
C GLY A 10 3.42 -6.51 -3.10
N ARG A 11 4.04 -7.01 -2.04
CA ARG A 11 3.40 -8.00 -1.15
C ARG A 11 2.16 -7.44 -0.47
N LEU A 12 2.23 -6.20 0.01
CA LEU A 12 1.08 -5.55 0.61
C LEU A 12 -0.07 -5.42 -0.37
N LEU A 13 0.22 -5.02 -1.60
CA LEU A 13 -0.80 -4.87 -2.62
C LEU A 13 -1.44 -6.22 -2.98
N GLU A 14 -0.64 -7.30 -3.05
CA GLU A 14 -1.18 -8.64 -3.25
C GLU A 14 -2.10 -9.05 -2.11
N ASN A 15 -1.70 -8.79 -0.87
CA ASN A 15 -2.50 -9.15 0.30
C ASN A 15 -3.81 -8.38 0.33
N ILE A 16 -3.78 -7.10 -0.02
CA ILE A 16 -4.99 -6.28 -0.10
C ILE A 16 -5.94 -6.84 -1.16
N GLY A 17 -5.41 -7.18 -2.33
CA GLY A 17 -6.21 -7.78 -3.39
C GLY A 17 -6.88 -9.07 -2.96
N ALA A 18 -6.15 -9.93 -2.25
CA ALA A 18 -6.69 -11.19 -1.75
C ALA A 18 -7.80 -10.97 -0.72
N LEU A 19 -7.60 -10.02 0.21
CA LEU A 19 -8.61 -9.70 1.21
C LEU A 19 -9.88 -9.14 0.58
N LEU A 20 -9.75 -8.28 -0.42
CA LEU A 20 -10.88 -7.73 -1.14
C LEU A 20 -11.65 -8.82 -1.87
N LYS A 21 -10.96 -9.74 -2.49
CA LYS A 21 -11.57 -10.85 -3.20
C LYS A 21 -12.39 -11.73 -2.25
N ASP A 22 -11.86 -12.00 -1.06
CA ASP A 22 -12.58 -12.76 -0.05
C ASP A 22 -13.86 -12.04 0.40
N GLY A 23 -13.84 -10.71 0.40
CA GLY A 23 -14.99 -9.88 0.72
C GLY A 23 -15.89 -9.57 -0.48
N ASP A 24 -15.67 -10.25 -1.61
CA ASP A 24 -16.41 -10.03 -2.84
C ASP A 24 -16.28 -8.60 -3.37
N ALA A 25 -15.08 -8.05 -3.23
CA ALA A 25 -14.71 -6.72 -3.73
C ALA A 25 -13.48 -6.81 -4.62
N THR A 26 -13.16 -5.72 -5.30
CA THR A 26 -11.98 -5.66 -6.17
C THR A 26 -11.18 -4.41 -5.87
N MET A 27 -9.99 -4.30 -6.47
CA MET A 27 -9.18 -3.09 -6.35
C MET A 27 -9.92 -1.85 -6.88
N ASN A 28 -10.88 -2.03 -7.78
CA ASN A 28 -11.68 -0.91 -8.30
C ASN A 28 -12.63 -0.32 -7.26
N ASP A 29 -12.88 -1.04 -6.17
CA ASP A 29 -13.73 -0.55 -5.09
C ASP A 29 -12.96 0.29 -4.08
N ILE A 30 -11.64 0.37 -4.21
CA ILE A 30 -10.81 1.16 -3.29
C ILE A 30 -10.96 2.64 -3.60
N ARG A 31 -11.29 3.41 -2.58
CA ARG A 31 -11.43 4.87 -2.69
C ARG A 31 -10.08 5.57 -2.57
N TYR A 32 -9.25 5.13 -1.64
CA TYR A 32 -7.90 5.67 -1.47
C TYR A 32 -7.06 4.75 -0.60
N PHE A 33 -5.74 4.98 -0.65
CA PHE A 33 -4.77 4.32 0.21
C PHE A 33 -4.16 5.32 1.18
N ILE A 34 -3.86 4.85 2.39
CA ILE A 34 -2.99 5.56 3.32
C ILE A 34 -1.76 4.68 3.51
N ILE A 35 -0.60 5.22 3.22
CA ILE A 35 0.65 4.49 3.22
C ILE A 35 1.56 5.05 4.30
N TYR A 36 2.00 4.19 5.21
CA TYR A 36 2.86 4.56 6.34
C TYR A 36 4.26 4.05 6.03
N LEU A 37 5.23 4.95 5.94
CA LEU A 37 6.63 4.60 5.70
C LEU A 37 7.44 4.78 6.96
N ARG A 38 8.29 3.81 7.28
CA ARG A 38 9.25 3.93 8.37
C ARG A 38 10.30 4.99 8.05
N ASP A 39 10.73 5.05 6.80
CA ASP A 39 11.75 5.97 6.34
C ASP A 39 11.21 6.78 5.16
N ILE A 40 11.12 8.09 5.33
CA ILE A 40 10.58 8.97 4.30
C ILE A 40 11.45 8.99 3.02
N THR A 41 12.69 8.54 3.10
CA THR A 41 13.53 8.44 1.89
C THR A 41 12.97 7.42 0.88
N ASP A 42 12.08 6.50 1.31
CA ASP A 42 11.42 5.56 0.41
C ASP A 42 10.19 6.16 -0.28
N TYR A 43 9.83 7.39 0.05
CA TYR A 43 8.64 8.07 -0.48
C TYR A 43 8.59 8.02 -2.01
N HIS A 44 9.68 8.42 -2.65
CA HIS A 44 9.73 8.55 -4.10
C HIS A 44 9.51 7.21 -4.79
N THR A 45 10.15 6.16 -4.29
CA THR A 45 10.00 4.81 -4.84
C THR A 45 8.56 4.32 -4.72
N VAL A 46 7.96 4.50 -3.55
CA VAL A 46 6.58 4.05 -3.31
C VAL A 46 5.60 4.85 -4.17
N GLU A 47 5.81 6.16 -4.30
CA GLU A 47 4.95 6.98 -5.14
C GLU A 47 4.98 6.54 -6.59
N ILE A 48 6.17 6.23 -7.12
CA ILE A 48 6.30 5.71 -8.48
C ILE A 48 5.55 4.40 -8.63
N LEU A 49 5.69 3.49 -7.68
CA LEU A 49 5.01 2.19 -7.72
C LEU A 49 3.50 2.35 -7.70
N MET A 50 2.97 3.21 -6.83
CA MET A 50 1.53 3.42 -6.76
C MET A 50 0.99 4.04 -8.05
N ASN A 51 1.71 5.00 -8.63
CA ASN A 51 1.30 5.62 -9.89
C ASN A 51 1.40 4.65 -11.07
N GLN A 52 2.31 3.69 -11.00
CA GLN A 52 2.47 2.70 -12.04
C GLN A 52 1.37 1.64 -12.01
N PHE A 53 1.03 1.13 -10.82
CA PHE A 53 0.08 0.03 -10.67
C PHE A 53 -1.36 0.51 -10.48
N TYR A 54 -1.56 1.61 -9.78
CA TYR A 54 -2.91 2.10 -9.46
C TYR A 54 -2.99 3.60 -9.65
N PRO A 55 -2.78 4.10 -10.89
CA PRO A 55 -2.73 5.55 -11.14
C PRO A 55 -4.05 6.27 -10.89
N GLN A 56 -5.16 5.53 -10.89
CA GLN A 56 -6.49 6.10 -10.73
C GLN A 56 -6.94 6.18 -9.27
N ILE A 57 -6.19 5.54 -8.36
CA ILE A 57 -6.56 5.50 -6.96
C ILE A 57 -5.72 6.52 -6.19
N PRO A 58 -6.35 7.51 -5.53
CA PRO A 58 -5.61 8.47 -4.73
C PRO A 58 -4.86 7.78 -3.58
N HIS A 59 -3.72 8.32 -3.23
CA HIS A 59 -2.95 7.81 -2.09
C HIS A 59 -2.31 8.95 -1.32
N ILE A 60 -2.13 8.71 -0.02
CA ILE A 60 -1.42 9.60 0.87
C ILE A 60 -0.28 8.82 1.48
N ILE A 61 0.93 9.39 1.46
CA ILE A 61 2.11 8.75 2.03
C ILE A 61 2.58 9.59 3.21
N VAL A 62 2.71 8.97 4.37
CA VAL A 62 3.15 9.64 5.59
C VAL A 62 4.29 8.86 6.22
N GLU A 63 5.17 9.58 6.91
CA GLU A 63 6.19 8.94 7.73
C GLU A 63 5.59 8.60 9.08
N ALA A 64 5.73 7.35 9.48
CA ALA A 64 5.20 6.89 10.75
C ALA A 64 5.99 5.68 11.23
N LYS A 65 5.94 5.44 12.55
CA LYS A 65 6.58 4.28 13.11
C LYS A 65 5.77 3.03 12.76
N VAL A 66 6.41 2.13 12.01
CA VAL A 66 5.77 0.88 11.61
C VAL A 66 5.82 -0.11 12.78
N CYS A 67 4.72 -0.81 13.00
CA CYS A 67 4.54 -1.63 14.20
C CYS A 67 5.45 -2.84 14.28
N ARG A 68 5.86 -3.39 13.15
CA ARG A 68 6.63 -4.63 13.13
C ARG A 68 8.08 -4.41 12.76
N PRO A 69 9.04 -4.97 13.53
CA PRO A 69 10.45 -4.90 13.15
C PRO A 69 10.68 -5.53 11.78
N GLY A 70 11.56 -4.95 10.98
CA GLY A 70 11.86 -5.42 9.64
C GLY A 70 10.91 -4.95 8.56
N TRP A 71 9.78 -4.40 8.91
CA TRP A 71 8.83 -3.85 7.95
C TRP A 71 9.18 -2.39 7.68
N LEU A 72 9.22 -2.02 6.40
CA LEU A 72 9.52 -0.67 5.94
C LEU A 72 8.27 0.12 5.60
N ILE A 73 7.15 -0.58 5.42
CA ILE A 73 5.93 0.03 4.91
C ILE A 73 4.72 -0.68 5.50
N GLU A 74 3.70 0.07 5.82
CA GLU A 74 2.36 -0.45 6.11
C GLU A 74 1.37 0.31 5.24
N MET A 75 0.26 -0.32 4.94
CA MET A 75 -0.72 0.25 4.03
C MET A 75 -2.13 -0.03 4.54
N GLU A 76 -2.95 0.99 4.45
CA GLU A 76 -4.35 0.91 4.80
C GLU A 76 -5.14 1.35 3.58
N CYS A 77 -6.21 0.65 3.27
CA CYS A 77 -7.07 1.06 2.18
C CYS A 77 -8.49 1.26 2.66
N ILE A 78 -9.16 2.23 2.07
CA ILE A 78 -10.57 2.49 2.31
C ILE A 78 -11.30 2.06 1.05
N ALA A 79 -12.15 1.06 1.19
CA ALA A 79 -12.90 0.51 0.08
C ALA A 79 -14.39 0.70 0.31
N GLU A 80 -15.12 0.93 -0.77
CA GLU A 80 -16.55 1.08 -0.73
C GLU A 80 -17.15 0.36 -1.93
N LYS A 81 -17.88 -0.72 -1.66
CA LYS A 81 -18.50 -1.50 -2.71
C LYS A 81 -19.75 -0.78 -3.21
N GLN A 82 -19.81 -0.63 -4.51
CA GLN A 82 -20.94 0.04 -5.15
C GLN A 82 -21.99 -0.94 -5.64
#